data_8f4b662608c65eb7061b401c98accaca
#
_entry.id   8f4b662608c65eb7061b401c98accaca
#
_cell.length_a   1.000
_cell.length_b   1.000
_cell.length_c   1.000
_cell.angle_alpha   90.00
_cell.angle_beta   90.00
_cell.angle_gamma   90.00
#
_symmetry.space_group_name_H-M   'P 1'
#
loop_
_entity.id
_entity.type
_entity.pdbx_description
1 polymer ?
#
loop_
_entity_poly.entity_id
_entity_poly.type
_entity_poly.pdbx_seq_one_letter_code
_entity_poly.pdbx_strand_id
1 'polypeptide(L)'
;MTTGAEQNKRQDWTFQGFAPEFDAHVREQLPWYGMATESVALIARHYSPRRGLVYDLGASTGNVGRALSPTLAERNARLIALDEVPDMVKAYNGPGRAVMADVARYPYKPFDVVVCFLVLMFLPVSARRRLLATLREKVKPGGAIIVVDKEESPGGYPATVLSRLTWDCKLRQGAEPGAVMRKELSLSGVQRPLYKGELGPDAVEVFRFGDFAGWLIEG
;
A
#
# COMPACT_ATOMS: atom_id res chain seq x y z
N MET A 1 -32.61 38.68 5.05
CA MET A 1 -32.84 37.22 5.01
C MET A 1 -32.01 36.68 3.84
N THR A 2 -30.81 36.28 4.11
CA THR A 2 -29.89 35.70 3.13
C THR A 2 -29.62 34.27 3.55
N THR A 3 -30.25 33.34 2.86
CA THR A 3 -30.10 31.90 3.05
C THR A 3 -28.74 31.50 2.50
N GLY A 4 -27.78 31.34 3.38
CA GLY A 4 -26.49 30.68 3.07
C GLY A 4 -26.68 29.19 2.93
N ALA A 5 -26.96 28.72 1.73
CA ALA A 5 -26.73 27.32 1.37
C ALA A 5 -25.24 27.16 1.08
N GLU A 6 -24.43 26.98 2.12
CA GLU A 6 -23.09 26.44 1.95
C GLU A 6 -23.22 25.02 1.39
N GLN A 7 -22.95 24.92 0.09
CA GLN A 7 -22.80 23.65 -0.60
C GLN A 7 -21.68 22.87 0.08
N ASN A 8 -22.07 21.87 0.85
CA ASN A 8 -21.20 20.85 1.39
C ASN A 8 -20.65 20.04 0.19
N LYS A 9 -19.65 20.61 -0.52
CA LYS A 9 -18.87 19.86 -1.50
C LYS A 9 -18.17 18.75 -0.71
N ARG A 10 -18.61 17.51 -0.89
CA ARG A 10 -17.81 16.34 -0.49
C ARG A 10 -16.45 16.53 -1.12
N GLN A 11 -15.45 16.82 -0.30
CA GLN A 11 -14.08 16.94 -0.74
C GLN A 11 -13.66 15.50 -1.08
N ASP A 12 -13.54 15.20 -2.37
CA ASP A 12 -13.04 13.89 -2.82
C ASP A 12 -11.68 13.69 -2.18
N TRP A 13 -11.52 12.55 -1.52
CA TRP A 13 -10.27 12.23 -0.85
C TRP A 13 -9.13 12.16 -1.88
N THR A 14 -8.02 12.84 -1.61
CA THR A 14 -6.85 12.89 -2.47
C THR A 14 -5.58 12.84 -1.64
N PHE A 15 -4.53 12.25 -2.19
CA PHE A 15 -3.18 12.28 -1.63
C PHE A 15 -2.42 13.58 -1.92
N GLN A 16 -2.95 14.47 -2.75
CA GLN A 16 -2.32 15.75 -3.07
C GLN A 16 -2.20 16.64 -1.84
N GLY A 17 -1.04 17.29 -1.66
CA GLY A 17 -0.76 18.18 -0.54
C GLY A 17 -0.33 17.51 0.77
N PHE A 18 -0.32 16.19 0.85
CA PHE A 18 0.05 15.45 2.07
C PHE A 18 1.52 14.99 2.10
N ALA A 19 2.27 15.12 1.00
CA ALA A 19 3.57 14.51 0.85
C ALA A 19 4.60 14.83 1.96
N PRO A 20 4.75 16.06 2.48
CA PRO A 20 5.78 16.38 3.46
C PRO A 20 5.59 15.66 4.82
N GLU A 21 4.35 15.39 5.21
CA GLU A 21 4.00 14.82 6.51
C GLU A 21 3.47 13.38 6.41
N PHE A 22 3.45 12.82 5.19
CA PHE A 22 2.77 11.57 4.90
C PHE A 22 3.27 10.40 5.76
N ASP A 23 4.59 10.17 5.81
CA ASP A 23 5.17 9.05 6.57
C ASP A 23 4.90 9.16 8.07
N ALA A 24 5.01 10.36 8.64
CA ALA A 24 4.72 10.61 10.05
C ALA A 24 3.23 10.36 10.33
N HIS A 25 2.34 10.93 9.52
CA HIS A 25 0.90 10.76 9.65
C HIS A 25 0.45 9.29 9.54
N VAL A 26 1.01 8.54 8.58
CA VAL A 26 0.65 7.12 8.42
C VAL A 26 1.12 6.30 9.62
N ARG A 27 2.31 6.57 10.17
CA ARG A 27 2.83 5.89 11.37
C ARG A 27 1.98 6.16 12.61
N GLU A 28 1.46 7.38 12.75
CA GLU A 28 0.52 7.72 13.81
C GLU A 28 -0.82 7.00 13.66
N GLN A 29 -1.31 6.84 12.43
CA GLN A 29 -2.60 6.20 12.16
C GLN A 29 -2.55 4.67 12.16
N LEU A 30 -1.39 4.06 11.87
CA LEU A 30 -1.20 2.63 11.69
C LEU A 30 0.01 2.16 12.53
N PRO A 31 -0.20 1.75 13.80
CA PRO A 31 0.90 1.39 14.71
C PRO A 31 1.75 0.23 14.22
N TRP A 32 1.20 -0.61 13.35
CA TRP A 32 1.88 -1.76 12.74
C TRP A 32 2.70 -1.40 11.49
N TYR A 33 2.58 -0.17 10.97
CA TYR A 33 3.16 0.24 9.68
C TYR A 33 4.67 0.03 9.60
N GLY A 34 5.41 0.40 10.65
CA GLY A 34 6.85 0.19 10.72
C GLY A 34 7.23 -1.30 10.69
N MET A 35 6.57 -2.10 11.51
CA MET A 35 6.81 -3.55 11.59
C MET A 35 6.50 -4.24 10.24
N ALA A 36 5.40 -3.90 9.60
CA ALA A 36 5.06 -4.43 8.28
C ALA A 36 6.10 -4.02 7.21
N THR A 37 6.58 -2.76 7.25
CA THR A 37 7.63 -2.29 6.34
C THR A 37 8.92 -3.08 6.50
N GLU A 38 9.37 -3.32 7.72
CA GLU A 38 10.57 -4.11 8.02
C GLU A 38 10.40 -5.57 7.60
N SER A 39 9.21 -6.15 7.84
CA SER A 39 8.88 -7.50 7.39
C SER A 39 8.94 -7.64 5.88
N VAL A 40 8.38 -6.68 5.14
CA VAL A 40 8.45 -6.63 3.67
C VAL A 40 9.90 -6.55 3.20
N ALA A 41 10.73 -5.71 3.82
CA ALA A 41 12.13 -5.57 3.46
C ALA A 41 12.92 -6.88 3.71
N LEU A 42 12.65 -7.56 4.82
CA LEU A 42 13.28 -8.84 5.13
C LEU A 42 12.85 -9.94 4.15
N ILE A 43 11.55 -10.03 3.84
CA ILE A 43 11.04 -11.00 2.86
C ILE A 43 11.66 -10.71 1.49
N ALA A 44 11.60 -9.47 1.02
CA ALA A 44 12.16 -9.07 -0.27
C ALA A 44 13.66 -9.39 -0.40
N ARG A 45 14.41 -9.33 0.70
CA ARG A 45 15.81 -9.74 0.73
C ARG A 45 16.00 -11.19 0.30
N HIS A 46 15.12 -12.10 0.68
CA HIS A 46 15.22 -13.52 0.31
C HIS A 46 15.01 -13.77 -1.19
N TYR A 47 14.22 -12.92 -1.85
CA TYR A 47 13.85 -13.07 -3.26
C TYR A 47 14.59 -12.11 -4.21
N SER A 48 15.44 -11.22 -3.69
CA SER A 48 16.21 -10.28 -4.52
C SER A 48 17.58 -10.86 -4.87
N PRO A 49 17.84 -11.32 -6.10
CA PRO A 49 19.17 -11.77 -6.49
C PRO A 49 20.14 -10.61 -6.72
N ARG A 50 21.42 -10.91 -6.90
CA ARG A 50 22.39 -9.90 -7.35
C ARG A 50 22.00 -9.35 -8.71
N ARG A 51 22.04 -8.01 -8.87
CA ARG A 51 21.61 -7.26 -10.05
C ARG A 51 20.12 -7.47 -10.39
N GLY A 52 19.32 -7.85 -9.39
CA GLY A 52 17.89 -8.03 -9.52
C GLY A 52 17.14 -6.73 -9.86
N LEU A 53 15.90 -6.88 -10.29
CA LEU A 53 14.96 -5.78 -10.52
C LEU A 53 13.82 -5.87 -9.51
N VAL A 54 13.62 -4.79 -8.77
CA VAL A 54 12.56 -4.62 -7.78
C VAL A 54 11.62 -3.51 -8.22
N TYR A 55 10.33 -3.72 -8.08
CA TYR A 55 9.30 -2.69 -8.22
C TYR A 55 8.66 -2.38 -6.86
N ASP A 56 8.41 -1.08 -6.59
CA ASP A 56 7.64 -0.59 -5.46
C ASP A 56 6.43 0.18 -6.01
N LEU A 57 5.23 -0.37 -5.82
CA LEU A 57 3.99 0.15 -6.39
C LEU A 57 3.25 1.01 -5.37
N GLY A 58 2.85 2.22 -5.76
CA GLY A 58 2.32 3.22 -4.84
C GLY A 58 3.38 3.64 -3.82
N ALA A 59 4.59 3.92 -4.33
CA ALA A 59 5.79 4.11 -3.51
C ALA A 59 5.73 5.34 -2.59
N SER A 60 4.80 6.27 -2.84
CA SER A 60 4.63 7.49 -2.07
C SER A 60 5.97 8.22 -1.89
N THR A 61 6.32 8.62 -0.67
CA THR A 61 7.59 9.28 -0.34
C THR A 61 8.79 8.32 -0.19
N GLY A 62 8.62 7.01 -0.46
CA GLY A 62 9.71 6.03 -0.54
C GLY A 62 9.96 5.21 0.73
N ASN A 63 8.96 5.01 1.58
CA ASN A 63 9.11 4.24 2.82
C ASN A 63 9.64 2.80 2.58
N VAL A 64 9.03 2.05 1.67
CA VAL A 64 9.46 0.69 1.32
C VAL A 64 10.85 0.72 0.66
N GLY A 65 11.08 1.66 -0.27
CA GLY A 65 12.37 1.83 -0.92
C GLY A 65 13.50 2.07 0.09
N ARG A 66 13.29 2.93 1.10
CA ARG A 66 14.27 3.17 2.18
C ARG A 66 14.58 1.91 2.98
N ALA A 67 13.54 1.14 3.33
CA ALA A 67 13.72 -0.13 4.05
C ALA A 67 14.48 -1.19 3.22
N LEU A 68 14.31 -1.18 1.90
CA LEU A 68 15.02 -2.05 0.96
C LEU A 68 16.46 -1.61 0.68
N SER A 69 16.83 -0.37 1.03
CA SER A 69 18.12 0.23 0.66
C SER A 69 19.35 -0.64 0.99
N PRO A 70 19.48 -1.26 2.18
CA PRO A 70 20.62 -2.11 2.48
C PRO A 70 20.73 -3.32 1.53
N THR A 71 19.61 -3.98 1.24
CA THR A 71 19.57 -5.13 0.33
C THR A 71 19.90 -4.74 -1.11
N LEU A 72 19.35 -3.61 -1.57
CA LEU A 72 19.62 -3.09 -2.91
C LEU A 72 21.11 -2.77 -3.11
N ALA A 73 21.74 -2.11 -2.12
CA ALA A 73 23.16 -1.78 -2.14
C ALA A 73 24.03 -3.05 -2.12
N GLU A 74 23.80 -3.98 -1.18
CA GLU A 74 24.55 -5.23 -1.04
C GLU A 74 24.52 -6.06 -2.34
N ARG A 75 23.36 -6.09 -3.00
CA ARG A 75 23.15 -6.94 -4.18
C ARG A 75 23.30 -6.22 -5.50
N ASN A 76 23.61 -4.93 -5.48
CA ASN A 76 23.62 -4.08 -6.68
C ASN A 76 22.32 -4.24 -7.49
N ALA A 77 21.19 -4.36 -6.77
CA ALA A 77 19.88 -4.49 -7.35
C ALA A 77 19.26 -3.12 -7.67
N ARG A 78 18.36 -3.08 -8.62
CA ARG A 78 17.71 -1.84 -9.06
C ARG A 78 16.29 -1.77 -8.53
N LEU A 79 15.89 -0.59 -8.04
CA LEU A 79 14.51 -0.29 -7.65
C LEU A 79 13.90 0.69 -8.65
N ILE A 80 12.67 0.40 -9.07
CA ILE A 80 11.79 1.32 -9.79
C ILE A 80 10.56 1.54 -8.90
N ALA A 81 10.43 2.74 -8.39
CA ALA A 81 9.31 3.17 -7.57
C ALA A 81 8.25 3.83 -8.45
N LEU A 82 7.00 3.38 -8.36
CA LEU A 82 5.90 3.90 -9.16
C LEU A 82 4.88 4.58 -8.26
N ASP A 83 4.45 5.79 -8.62
CA ASP A 83 3.34 6.48 -7.99
C ASP A 83 2.62 7.36 -9.02
N GLU A 84 1.29 7.49 -8.93
CA GLU A 84 0.53 8.33 -9.85
C GLU A 84 0.38 9.78 -9.36
N VAL A 85 0.70 10.05 -8.08
CA VAL A 85 0.54 11.37 -7.46
C VAL A 85 1.83 12.20 -7.65
N PRO A 86 1.78 13.31 -8.41
CA PRO A 86 2.97 14.11 -8.70
C PRO A 86 3.72 14.59 -7.47
N ASP A 87 3.01 15.00 -6.41
CA ASP A 87 3.61 15.49 -5.18
C ASP A 87 4.38 14.38 -4.44
N MET A 88 3.90 13.13 -4.49
CA MET A 88 4.58 11.97 -3.92
C MET A 88 5.86 11.66 -4.69
N VAL A 89 5.79 11.62 -6.02
CA VAL A 89 6.97 11.40 -6.86
C VAL A 89 8.03 12.48 -6.65
N LYS A 90 7.61 13.74 -6.51
CA LYS A 90 8.51 14.87 -6.23
C LYS A 90 9.15 14.76 -4.84
N ALA A 91 8.41 14.30 -3.85
CA ALA A 91 8.87 14.13 -2.47
C ALA A 91 9.59 12.79 -2.23
N TYR A 92 9.65 11.92 -3.23
CA TYR A 92 10.31 10.62 -3.10
C TYR A 92 11.78 10.77 -2.69
N ASN A 93 12.15 10.12 -1.59
CA ASN A 93 13.50 10.16 -1.03
C ASN A 93 14.08 8.77 -0.75
N GLY A 94 13.53 7.73 -1.41
CA GLY A 94 14.07 6.38 -1.40
C GLY A 94 15.19 6.18 -2.44
N PRO A 95 15.84 5.00 -2.44
CA PRO A 95 16.81 4.64 -3.47
C PRO A 95 16.13 4.35 -4.82
N GLY A 96 16.93 4.35 -5.89
CA GLY A 96 16.45 4.01 -7.22
C GLY A 96 15.81 5.19 -7.96
N ARG A 97 14.85 4.88 -8.83
CA ARG A 97 14.18 5.87 -9.67
C ARG A 97 12.68 5.92 -9.35
N ALA A 98 12.19 7.09 -8.97
CA ALA A 98 10.74 7.35 -8.93
C ALA A 98 10.22 7.68 -10.33
N VAL A 99 9.08 7.11 -10.68
CA VAL A 99 8.41 7.28 -11.98
C VAL A 99 6.94 7.61 -11.73
N MET A 100 6.47 8.71 -12.28
CA MET A 100 5.05 9.04 -12.26
C MET A 100 4.32 8.12 -13.25
N ALA A 101 3.49 7.20 -12.74
CA ALA A 101 2.79 6.24 -13.57
C ALA A 101 1.59 5.62 -12.86
N ASP A 102 0.54 5.31 -13.62
CA ASP A 102 -0.54 4.42 -13.21
C ASP A 102 -0.02 2.97 -13.14
N VAL A 103 0.03 2.41 -11.93
CA VAL A 103 0.52 1.05 -11.70
C VAL A 103 -0.29 -0.01 -12.46
N ALA A 104 -1.57 0.22 -12.72
CA ALA A 104 -2.43 -0.71 -13.44
C ALA A 104 -2.15 -0.76 -14.96
N ARG A 105 -1.39 0.20 -15.49
CA ARG A 105 -1.09 0.35 -16.93
C ARG A 105 0.40 0.37 -17.23
N TYR A 106 1.26 0.31 -16.22
CA TYR A 106 2.70 0.36 -16.41
C TYR A 106 3.21 -0.87 -17.20
N PRO A 107 4.13 -0.69 -18.18
CA PRO A 107 4.67 -1.79 -18.98
C PRO A 107 5.77 -2.55 -18.21
N TYR A 108 5.40 -3.41 -17.28
CA TYR A 108 6.34 -4.17 -16.45
C TYR A 108 7.28 -5.03 -17.29
N LYS A 109 8.58 -4.94 -17.01
CA LYS A 109 9.56 -5.92 -17.46
C LYS A 109 9.56 -7.11 -16.51
N PRO A 110 10.06 -8.30 -16.92
CA PRO A 110 10.29 -9.39 -16.00
C PRO A 110 11.12 -8.92 -14.80
N PHE A 111 10.67 -9.22 -13.60
CA PHE A 111 11.23 -8.73 -12.35
C PHE A 111 11.46 -9.86 -11.33
N ASP A 112 12.28 -9.57 -10.32
CA ASP A 112 12.58 -10.51 -9.25
C ASP A 112 11.67 -10.29 -8.03
N VAL A 113 11.38 -9.03 -7.67
CA VAL A 113 10.47 -8.69 -6.57
C VAL A 113 9.56 -7.54 -6.98
N VAL A 114 8.30 -7.61 -6.60
CA VAL A 114 7.39 -6.46 -6.58
C VAL A 114 6.73 -6.33 -5.22
N VAL A 115 6.63 -5.11 -4.73
CA VAL A 115 5.93 -4.78 -3.48
C VAL A 115 4.70 -3.93 -3.81
N CYS A 116 3.55 -4.35 -3.30
CA CYS A 116 2.29 -3.60 -3.29
C CYS A 116 1.97 -3.27 -1.83
N PHE A 117 2.28 -2.07 -1.36
CA PHE A 117 2.10 -1.69 0.05
C PHE A 117 1.02 -0.62 0.19
N LEU A 118 -0.18 -1.01 0.63
CA LEU A 118 -1.37 -0.15 0.79
C LEU A 118 -1.79 0.55 -0.50
N VAL A 119 -1.78 -0.15 -1.62
CA VAL A 119 -2.10 0.41 -2.95
C VAL A 119 -3.27 -0.27 -3.64
N LEU A 120 -3.41 -1.60 -3.50
CA LEU A 120 -4.41 -2.35 -4.27
C LEU A 120 -5.84 -1.96 -3.88
N MET A 121 -6.08 -1.62 -2.62
CA MET A 121 -7.40 -1.19 -2.13
C MET A 121 -7.89 0.13 -2.77
N PHE A 122 -7.02 0.90 -3.41
CA PHE A 122 -7.36 2.14 -4.12
C PHE A 122 -7.62 1.93 -5.61
N LEU A 123 -7.33 0.73 -6.13
CA LEU A 123 -7.58 0.41 -7.53
C LEU A 123 -9.01 -0.16 -7.73
N PRO A 124 -9.69 0.22 -8.82
CA PRO A 124 -10.92 -0.46 -9.22
C PRO A 124 -10.70 -1.97 -9.32
N VAL A 125 -11.64 -2.78 -8.83
CA VAL A 125 -11.50 -4.26 -8.75
C VAL A 125 -11.06 -4.88 -10.07
N SER A 126 -11.62 -4.42 -11.20
CA SER A 126 -11.23 -4.92 -12.53
C SER A 126 -9.80 -4.56 -12.93
N ALA A 127 -9.31 -3.37 -12.57
CA ALA A 127 -7.95 -2.92 -12.82
C ALA A 127 -6.97 -3.71 -11.93
N ARG A 128 -7.30 -3.88 -10.66
CA ARG A 128 -6.54 -4.66 -9.69
C ARG A 128 -6.35 -6.12 -10.12
N ARG A 129 -7.42 -6.78 -10.61
CA ARG A 129 -7.34 -8.14 -11.14
C ARG A 129 -6.40 -8.24 -12.35
N ARG A 130 -6.48 -7.30 -13.27
CA ARG A 130 -5.56 -7.26 -14.43
C ARG A 130 -4.12 -7.03 -14.00
N LEU A 131 -3.89 -6.11 -13.06
CA LEU A 131 -2.56 -5.85 -12.51
C LEU A 131 -1.98 -7.14 -11.90
N LEU A 132 -2.72 -7.81 -11.00
CA LEU A 132 -2.28 -9.05 -10.37
C LEU A 132 -1.96 -10.15 -11.39
N ALA A 133 -2.78 -10.30 -12.44
CA ALA A 133 -2.49 -11.23 -13.53
C ALA A 133 -1.18 -10.86 -14.26
N THR A 134 -0.98 -9.57 -14.57
CA THR A 134 0.26 -9.08 -15.19
C THR A 134 1.48 -9.32 -14.30
N LEU A 135 1.36 -9.05 -12.99
CA LEU A 135 2.47 -9.27 -12.05
C LEU A 135 2.85 -10.74 -11.98
N ARG A 136 1.86 -11.65 -11.94
CA ARG A 136 2.10 -13.10 -11.98
C ARG A 136 2.76 -13.57 -13.27
N GLU A 137 2.44 -12.97 -14.40
CA GLU A 137 3.09 -13.26 -15.68
C GLU A 137 4.56 -12.78 -15.73
N LYS A 138 4.84 -11.67 -15.04
CA LYS A 138 6.14 -10.98 -15.12
C LYS A 138 7.10 -11.32 -13.98
N VAL A 139 6.63 -11.90 -12.89
CA VAL A 139 7.53 -12.37 -11.84
C VAL A 139 8.39 -13.52 -12.40
N LYS A 140 9.70 -13.46 -12.17
CA LYS A 140 10.61 -14.51 -12.60
C LYS A 140 10.50 -15.74 -11.68
N PRO A 141 10.83 -16.94 -12.17
CA PRO A 141 10.99 -18.11 -11.30
C PRO A 141 11.95 -17.82 -10.14
N GLY A 142 11.51 -18.12 -8.92
CA GLY A 142 12.25 -17.81 -7.69
C GLY A 142 12.16 -16.33 -7.26
N GLY A 143 11.34 -15.53 -7.91
CA GLY A 143 10.97 -14.18 -7.51
C GLY A 143 9.74 -14.15 -6.61
N ALA A 144 9.29 -12.95 -6.25
CA ALA A 144 8.15 -12.79 -5.34
C ALA A 144 7.29 -11.56 -5.64
N ILE A 145 5.99 -11.70 -5.37
CA ILE A 145 5.03 -10.61 -5.24
C ILE A 145 4.68 -10.50 -3.75
N ILE A 146 4.95 -9.35 -3.15
CA ILE A 146 4.68 -9.07 -1.73
C ILE A 146 3.58 -8.03 -1.66
N VAL A 147 2.50 -8.37 -0.98
CA VAL A 147 1.34 -7.48 -0.82
C VAL A 147 1.13 -7.21 0.66
N VAL A 148 0.98 -5.95 1.04
CA VAL A 148 0.43 -5.54 2.34
C VAL A 148 -0.73 -4.62 2.05
N ASP A 149 -1.93 -5.05 2.43
CA ASP A 149 -3.14 -4.28 2.10
C ASP A 149 -4.28 -4.56 3.09
N LYS A 150 -5.39 -3.84 2.93
CA LYS A 150 -6.60 -4.06 3.70
C LYS A 150 -7.44 -5.18 3.07
N GLU A 151 -7.87 -6.14 3.86
CA GLU A 151 -8.82 -7.19 3.48
C GLU A 151 -10.21 -6.85 3.99
N GLU A 152 -11.27 -7.28 3.30
CA GLU A 152 -12.64 -7.15 3.78
C GLU A 152 -12.78 -7.89 5.13
N SER A 153 -13.31 -7.19 6.13
CA SER A 153 -13.58 -7.80 7.44
C SER A 153 -14.51 -9.00 7.31
N PRO A 154 -14.31 -10.05 8.09
CA PRO A 154 -15.27 -11.12 8.18
C PRO A 154 -16.65 -10.57 8.60
N GLY A 155 -17.72 -11.21 8.17
CA GLY A 155 -19.08 -10.78 8.54
C GLY A 155 -19.39 -10.95 10.03
N GLY A 156 -20.52 -10.39 10.47
CA GLY A 156 -21.03 -10.55 11.83
C GLY A 156 -20.26 -9.76 12.90
N TYR A 157 -20.30 -10.25 14.14
CA TYR A 157 -19.71 -9.56 15.28
C TYR A 157 -18.19 -9.35 15.19
N PRO A 158 -17.39 -10.27 14.62
CA PRO A 158 -15.96 -10.03 14.38
C PRO A 158 -15.68 -8.76 13.57
N ALA A 159 -16.45 -8.45 12.54
CA ALA A 159 -16.29 -7.21 11.78
C ALA A 159 -16.44 -5.96 12.67
N THR A 160 -17.43 -5.96 13.56
CA THR A 160 -17.63 -4.89 14.54
C THR A 160 -16.43 -4.76 15.49
N VAL A 161 -15.89 -5.89 15.96
CA VAL A 161 -14.73 -5.90 16.87
C VAL A 161 -13.50 -5.33 16.15
N LEU A 162 -13.21 -5.74 14.92
CA LEU A 162 -12.05 -5.26 14.15
C LEU A 162 -12.16 -3.76 13.81
N SER A 163 -13.35 -3.28 13.48
CA SER A 163 -13.57 -1.84 13.28
C SER A 163 -13.29 -1.04 14.55
N ARG A 164 -13.78 -1.52 15.70
CA ARG A 164 -13.51 -0.89 17.00
C ARG A 164 -12.04 -0.92 17.37
N LEU A 165 -11.33 -2.03 17.11
CA LEU A 165 -9.89 -2.13 17.29
C LEU A 165 -9.14 -1.05 16.49
N THR A 166 -9.51 -0.91 15.21
CA THR A 166 -8.89 0.09 14.33
C THR A 166 -9.12 1.51 14.84
N TRP A 167 -10.33 1.84 15.26
CA TRP A 167 -10.65 3.17 15.80
C TRP A 167 -9.96 3.43 17.14
N ASP A 168 -9.98 2.45 18.06
CA ASP A 168 -9.30 2.57 19.36
C ASP A 168 -7.79 2.81 19.17
N CYS A 169 -7.15 2.09 18.27
CA CYS A 169 -5.74 2.32 17.93
C CYS A 169 -5.47 3.76 17.48
N LYS A 170 -6.30 4.31 16.60
CA LYS A 170 -6.17 5.69 16.11
C LYS A 170 -6.35 6.71 17.26
N LEU A 171 -7.38 6.52 18.10
CA LEU A 171 -7.67 7.42 19.22
C LEU A 171 -6.56 7.39 20.27
N ARG A 172 -5.99 6.22 20.57
CA ARG A 172 -4.85 6.10 21.51
C ARG A 172 -3.59 6.78 21.00
N GLN A 173 -3.44 6.91 19.68
CA GLN A 173 -2.35 7.67 19.06
C GLN A 173 -2.63 9.19 19.00
N GLY A 174 -3.74 9.65 19.58
CA GLY A 174 -4.08 11.06 19.66
C GLY A 174 -4.92 11.60 18.49
N ALA A 175 -5.42 10.71 17.58
CA ALA A 175 -6.29 11.17 16.51
C ALA A 175 -7.63 11.73 17.07
N GLU A 176 -8.06 12.90 16.56
CA GLU A 176 -9.33 13.50 16.94
C GLU A 176 -10.51 12.65 16.40
N PRO A 177 -11.52 12.29 17.25
CA PRO A 177 -12.61 11.40 16.85
C PRO A 177 -13.36 11.82 15.59
N GLY A 178 -13.66 13.12 15.43
CA GLY A 178 -14.32 13.64 14.24
C GLY A 178 -13.44 13.56 13.00
N ALA A 179 -12.11 13.68 13.13
CA ALA A 179 -11.18 13.49 12.01
C ALA A 179 -11.17 12.04 11.54
N VAL A 180 -11.18 11.07 12.46
CA VAL A 180 -11.29 9.64 12.14
C VAL A 180 -12.58 9.38 11.36
N MET A 181 -13.71 9.89 11.84
CA MET A 181 -15.00 9.69 11.18
C MET A 181 -15.06 10.38 9.83
N ARG A 182 -14.58 11.62 9.71
CA ARG A 182 -14.52 12.32 8.41
C ARG A 182 -13.68 11.55 7.40
N LYS A 183 -12.54 11.00 7.82
CA LYS A 183 -11.68 10.18 6.96
C LYS A 183 -12.39 8.91 6.50
N GLU A 184 -13.01 8.15 7.40
CA GLU A 184 -13.76 6.94 7.02
C GLU A 184 -14.87 7.24 6.01
N LEU A 185 -15.62 8.32 6.20
CA LEU A 185 -16.66 8.75 5.26
C LEU A 185 -16.09 9.19 3.91
N SER A 186 -14.94 9.84 3.88
CA SER A 186 -14.30 10.29 2.63
C SER A 186 -13.74 9.14 1.79
N LEU A 187 -13.49 7.98 2.40
CA LEU A 187 -13.04 6.77 1.70
C LEU A 187 -14.18 6.01 0.98
N SER A 188 -15.44 6.46 1.17
CA SER A 188 -16.60 5.85 0.50
C SER A 188 -16.47 5.97 -1.03
N GLY A 189 -16.45 4.83 -1.72
CA GLY A 189 -16.26 4.76 -3.18
C GLY A 189 -14.81 4.94 -3.65
N VAL A 190 -13.87 5.24 -2.75
CA VAL A 190 -12.44 5.44 -3.07
C VAL A 190 -11.62 4.21 -2.65
N GLN A 191 -11.82 3.74 -1.42
CA GLN A 191 -11.12 2.58 -0.89
C GLN A 191 -12.03 1.35 -0.94
N ARG A 192 -11.55 0.29 -1.59
CA ARG A 192 -12.19 -1.01 -1.55
C ARG A 192 -11.18 -2.08 -1.12
N PRO A 193 -11.31 -2.63 0.11
CA PRO A 193 -10.44 -3.72 0.58
C PRO A 193 -10.46 -4.93 -0.36
N LEU A 194 -9.42 -5.75 -0.26
CA LEU A 194 -9.34 -7.04 -0.95
C LEU A 194 -10.41 -7.99 -0.38
N TYR A 195 -11.12 -8.71 -1.22
CA TYR A 195 -11.96 -9.80 -0.71
C TYR A 195 -11.11 -11.01 -0.38
N LYS A 196 -11.57 -11.83 0.55
CA LYS A 196 -10.85 -13.01 1.00
C LYS A 196 -10.51 -13.95 -0.17
N GLY A 197 -9.23 -14.28 -0.33
CA GLY A 197 -8.74 -15.14 -1.41
C GLY A 197 -8.57 -14.44 -2.76
N GLU A 198 -8.71 -13.12 -2.84
CA GLU A 198 -8.52 -12.38 -4.10
C GLU A 198 -7.11 -12.55 -4.68
N LEU A 199 -6.12 -12.73 -3.83
CA LEU A 199 -4.73 -12.93 -4.23
C LEU A 199 -4.43 -14.34 -4.74
N GLY A 200 -5.39 -15.27 -4.69
CA GLY A 200 -5.23 -16.65 -5.14
C GLY A 200 -4.86 -17.62 -4.01
N PRO A 201 -4.97 -18.93 -4.28
CA PRO A 201 -4.77 -19.98 -3.26
C PRO A 201 -3.30 -20.18 -2.87
N ASP A 202 -2.36 -19.70 -3.67
CA ASP A 202 -0.91 -19.75 -3.47
C ASP A 202 -0.37 -18.55 -2.67
N ALA A 203 -1.21 -17.58 -2.34
CA ALA A 203 -0.84 -16.46 -1.49
C ALA A 203 -0.73 -16.91 -0.03
N VAL A 204 0.48 -16.87 0.51
CA VAL A 204 0.77 -17.21 1.92
C VAL A 204 0.66 -15.96 2.77
N GLU A 205 -0.22 -15.95 3.77
CA GLU A 205 -0.31 -14.85 4.72
C GLU A 205 0.91 -14.86 5.66
N VAL A 206 1.62 -13.74 5.71
CA VAL A 206 2.87 -13.56 6.48
C VAL A 206 2.77 -12.51 7.58
N PHE A 207 1.69 -11.73 7.58
CA PHE A 207 1.43 -10.68 8.56
C PHE A 207 -0.07 -10.45 8.70
N ARG A 208 -0.55 -10.12 9.92
CA ARG A 208 -1.92 -9.63 10.12
C ARG A 208 -2.02 -8.70 11.32
N PHE A 209 -2.76 -7.62 11.12
CA PHE A 209 -3.23 -6.75 12.18
C PHE A 209 -4.65 -6.23 11.85
N GLY A 210 -5.65 -6.75 12.52
CA GLY A 210 -7.05 -6.43 12.23
C GLY A 210 -7.43 -6.80 10.79
N ASP A 211 -7.91 -5.83 10.06
CA ASP A 211 -8.28 -5.95 8.64
C ASP A 211 -7.08 -5.81 7.68
N PHE A 212 -5.91 -5.47 8.19
CA PHE A 212 -4.69 -5.36 7.37
C PHE A 212 -3.90 -6.66 7.44
N ALA A 213 -3.45 -7.11 6.28
CA ALA A 213 -2.63 -8.30 6.19
C ALA A 213 -1.53 -8.15 5.14
N GLY A 214 -0.51 -8.99 5.26
CA GLY A 214 0.56 -9.12 4.30
C GLY A 214 0.60 -10.51 3.73
N TRP A 215 0.86 -10.63 2.43
CA TRP A 215 0.93 -11.89 1.71
C TRP A 215 2.18 -11.96 0.85
N LEU A 216 2.67 -13.17 0.72
CA LEU A 216 3.76 -13.56 -0.16
C LEU A 216 3.21 -14.50 -1.24
N ILE A 217 3.54 -14.23 -2.49
CA ILE A 217 3.25 -15.08 -3.66
C ILE A 217 4.58 -15.33 -4.36
N GLU A 218 4.97 -16.60 -4.49
CA GLU A 218 6.20 -16.97 -5.19
C GLU A 218 5.98 -17.08 -6.71
N GLY A 219 7.04 -16.77 -7.47
CA GLY A 219 7.06 -16.84 -8.93
C GLY A 219 7.52 -18.17 -9.49
#